data_9bca9075e349bcdf70c5cd5538ee11bb
#
_entry.id   9bca9075e349bcdf70c5cd5538ee11bb
#
_cell.length_a   1.000
_cell.length_b   1.000
_cell.length_c   1.000
_cell.angle_alpha   90.00
_cell.angle_beta   90.00
_cell.angle_gamma   90.00
#
_symmetry.space_group_name_H-M   'P 1'
#
loop_
_entity.id
_entity.type
_entity.pdbx_description
1 polymer ?
#
loop_
_entity_poly.entity_id
_entity_poly.type
_entity_poly.pdbx_seq_one_letter_code
_entity_poly.pdbx_strand_id
1 'polypeptide(L)'
;GEARRAAAPKLAKAVQLHLRTLAMAHAVVEVSVGADPGDEVTFLLAANPGSPPLPLTKVASGGELARTMLALRLVLTQGPSTLVFDEVDAGIGGEAAVAVAGALAQLGHRHQVLVVTHLAQVAAAAHRQIRVSKTVKSKQTFAEASELADLDRVGEIARMLSGGMAEEAALNYASELLKASSDRSSSQRRTSLTTARVCLSSVVEFLVPVGSAPHRDGSK
;
A
#
# COMPACT_ATOMS: atom_id res chain seq x y z
N GLY A 1 -19.70 -22.17 -12.23
CA GLY A 1 -18.57 -22.24 -13.18
C GLY A 1 -18.73 -21.32 -14.36
N GLU A 2 -19.83 -21.43 -15.08
CA GLU A 2 -20.07 -20.66 -16.30
C GLU A 2 -20.00 -19.13 -16.09
N ALA A 3 -20.68 -18.61 -15.08
CA ALA A 3 -20.66 -17.18 -14.74
C ALA A 3 -19.25 -16.70 -14.37
N ARG A 4 -18.48 -17.50 -13.65
CA ARG A 4 -17.07 -17.19 -13.31
C ARG A 4 -16.19 -17.16 -14.55
N ARG A 5 -16.31 -18.16 -15.42
CA ARG A 5 -15.57 -18.21 -16.72
C ARG A 5 -15.90 -17.02 -17.62
N ALA A 6 -17.16 -16.60 -17.66
CA ALA A 6 -17.58 -15.42 -18.43
C ALA A 6 -17.06 -14.11 -17.83
N ALA A 7 -16.93 -14.00 -16.50
CA ALA A 7 -16.43 -12.82 -15.81
C ALA A 7 -14.89 -12.70 -15.79
N ALA A 8 -14.20 -13.85 -15.77
CA ALA A 8 -12.74 -13.92 -15.60
C ALA A 8 -11.94 -13.02 -16.57
N PRO A 9 -12.17 -13.06 -17.92
CA PRO A 9 -11.40 -12.23 -18.85
C PRO A 9 -11.69 -10.73 -18.68
N LYS A 10 -12.90 -10.36 -18.30
CA LYS A 10 -13.28 -8.95 -18.04
C LYS A 10 -12.58 -8.43 -16.79
N LEU A 11 -12.55 -9.23 -15.72
CA LEU A 11 -11.85 -8.90 -14.50
C LEU A 11 -10.35 -8.77 -14.73
N ALA A 12 -9.73 -9.73 -15.41
CA ALA A 12 -8.30 -9.71 -15.73
C ALA A 12 -7.92 -8.44 -16.50
N LYS A 13 -8.69 -8.09 -17.55
CA LYS A 13 -8.46 -6.87 -18.33
C LYS A 13 -8.61 -5.59 -17.50
N ALA A 14 -9.60 -5.49 -16.64
CA ALA A 14 -9.82 -4.34 -15.77
C ALA A 14 -8.68 -4.15 -14.77
N VAL A 15 -8.23 -5.25 -14.12
CA VAL A 15 -7.08 -5.23 -13.20
C VAL A 15 -5.80 -4.83 -13.92
N GLN A 16 -5.54 -5.40 -15.10
CA GLN A 16 -4.36 -5.07 -15.90
C GLN A 16 -4.31 -3.60 -16.30
N LEU A 17 -5.46 -2.96 -16.56
CA LEU A 17 -5.53 -1.53 -16.85
C LEU A 17 -5.02 -0.69 -15.66
N HIS A 18 -5.42 -1.03 -14.43
CA HIS A 18 -4.93 -0.36 -13.23
C HIS A 18 -3.44 -0.62 -13.00
N LEU A 19 -2.96 -1.85 -13.22
CA LEU A 19 -1.53 -2.18 -13.05
C LEU A 19 -0.61 -1.33 -13.91
N ARG A 20 -1.03 -0.96 -15.12
CA ARG A 20 -0.25 -0.08 -16.00
C ARG A 20 0.06 1.26 -15.37
N THR A 21 -0.86 1.82 -14.60
CA THR A 21 -0.67 3.09 -13.87
C THR A 21 0.09 2.92 -12.55
N LEU A 22 0.21 1.70 -12.04
CA LEU A 22 0.86 1.36 -10.78
C LEU A 22 2.31 0.85 -10.98
N ALA A 23 3.03 1.39 -11.96
CA ALA A 23 4.40 0.99 -12.31
C ALA A 23 4.57 -0.49 -12.71
N MET A 24 3.53 -1.08 -13.30
CA MET A 24 3.54 -2.43 -13.83
C MET A 24 3.00 -2.43 -15.27
N ALA A 25 3.58 -1.60 -16.13
CA ALA A 25 3.09 -1.32 -17.48
C ALA A 25 2.98 -2.57 -18.38
N HIS A 26 3.83 -3.55 -18.15
CA HIS A 26 3.93 -4.78 -18.93
C HIS A 26 3.31 -5.99 -18.25
N ALA A 27 2.74 -5.81 -17.06
CA ALA A 27 2.12 -6.90 -16.32
C ALA A 27 0.93 -7.49 -17.10
N VAL A 28 0.87 -8.80 -17.13
CA VAL A 28 -0.25 -9.56 -17.68
C VAL A 28 -0.94 -10.30 -16.54
N VAL A 29 -2.25 -10.14 -16.46
CA VAL A 29 -3.09 -10.81 -15.48
C VAL A 29 -3.98 -11.82 -16.19
N GLU A 30 -4.06 -13.01 -15.65
CA GLU A 30 -4.97 -14.05 -16.09
C GLU A 30 -5.79 -14.56 -14.89
N VAL A 31 -7.03 -14.93 -15.14
CA VAL A 31 -7.89 -15.57 -14.14
C VAL A 31 -8.32 -16.91 -14.70
N SER A 32 -7.77 -17.97 -14.14
CA SER A 32 -8.11 -19.35 -14.49
C SER A 32 -9.26 -19.83 -13.63
N VAL A 33 -10.25 -20.44 -14.25
CA VAL A 33 -11.40 -21.08 -13.59
C VAL A 33 -11.41 -22.54 -13.99
N GLY A 34 -11.37 -23.42 -13.02
CA GLY A 34 -11.36 -24.86 -13.22
C GLY A 34 -12.61 -25.41 -13.92
N ALA A 35 -12.64 -26.73 -14.11
CA ALA A 35 -13.79 -27.46 -14.64
C ALA A 35 -15.03 -27.28 -13.74
N ASP A 36 -16.18 -27.71 -14.19
CA ASP A 36 -17.40 -27.62 -13.37
C ASP A 36 -17.24 -28.41 -12.04
N PRO A 37 -17.71 -27.82 -10.94
CA PRO A 37 -18.56 -26.62 -10.82
C PRO A 37 -17.82 -25.27 -10.89
N GLY A 38 -16.50 -25.22 -11.18
CA GLY A 38 -15.71 -23.99 -11.33
C GLY A 38 -15.35 -23.35 -10.00
N ASP A 39 -15.15 -24.15 -8.96
CA ASP A 39 -14.81 -23.67 -7.61
C ASP A 39 -13.31 -23.31 -7.49
N GLU A 40 -12.47 -23.95 -8.30
CA GLU A 40 -11.07 -23.60 -8.37
C GLU A 40 -10.87 -22.34 -9.23
N VAL A 41 -10.51 -21.25 -8.58
CA VAL A 41 -10.19 -19.99 -9.23
C VAL A 41 -8.78 -19.57 -8.86
N THR A 42 -7.92 -19.43 -9.87
CA THR A 42 -6.52 -19.03 -9.69
C THR A 42 -6.25 -17.72 -10.42
N PHE A 43 -5.72 -16.76 -9.70
CA PHE A 43 -5.18 -15.52 -10.28
C PHE A 43 -3.71 -15.73 -10.62
N LEU A 44 -3.35 -15.44 -11.86
CA LEU A 44 -2.00 -15.57 -12.38
C LEU A 44 -1.48 -14.19 -12.77
N LEU A 45 -0.21 -13.93 -12.50
CA LEU A 45 0.50 -12.70 -12.83
C LEU A 45 1.81 -13.00 -13.54
N ALA A 46 2.00 -12.42 -14.71
CA ALA A 46 3.32 -12.24 -15.34
C ALA A 46 3.69 -10.76 -15.14
N ALA A 47 4.60 -10.47 -14.22
CA ALA A 47 4.95 -9.09 -13.86
C ALA A 47 5.80 -8.39 -14.93
N ASN A 48 6.66 -9.15 -15.62
CA ASN A 48 7.62 -8.63 -16.58
C ASN A 48 7.48 -9.32 -17.94
N PRO A 49 7.88 -8.66 -19.04
CA PRO A 49 7.89 -9.28 -20.36
C PRO A 49 8.73 -10.56 -20.38
N GLY A 50 8.18 -11.63 -20.97
CA GLY A 50 8.85 -12.92 -21.07
C GLY A 50 8.81 -13.78 -19.81
N SER A 51 8.27 -13.28 -18.70
CA SER A 51 8.04 -14.09 -17.51
C SER A 51 6.80 -14.96 -17.68
N PRO A 52 6.82 -16.22 -17.23
CA PRO A 52 5.61 -17.04 -17.24
C PRO A 52 4.59 -16.51 -16.23
N PRO A 53 3.27 -16.64 -16.52
CA PRO A 53 2.23 -16.34 -15.55
C PRO A 53 2.33 -17.29 -14.34
N LEU A 54 2.50 -16.73 -13.15
CA LEU A 54 2.57 -17.49 -11.90
C LEU A 54 1.38 -17.17 -11.01
N PRO A 55 0.87 -18.14 -10.23
CA PRO A 55 -0.11 -17.87 -9.19
C PRO A 55 0.34 -16.74 -8.26
N LEU A 56 -0.56 -15.85 -7.85
CA LEU A 56 -0.22 -14.74 -6.95
C LEU A 56 0.49 -15.20 -5.67
N THR A 57 0.21 -16.41 -5.21
CA THR A 57 0.89 -17.03 -4.05
C THR A 57 2.36 -17.36 -4.28
N LYS A 58 2.82 -17.32 -5.54
CA LYS A 58 4.21 -17.59 -5.96
C LYS A 58 4.93 -16.36 -6.49
N VAL A 59 4.30 -15.18 -6.43
CA VAL A 59 4.94 -13.91 -6.81
C VAL A 59 6.01 -13.58 -5.79
N ALA A 60 7.24 -13.38 -6.26
CA ALA A 60 8.41 -13.22 -5.39
C ALA A 60 8.54 -11.80 -4.79
N SER A 61 7.94 -10.78 -5.43
CA SER A 61 8.03 -9.39 -5.00
C SER A 61 6.81 -8.98 -4.18
N GLY A 62 7.03 -8.58 -2.91
CA GLY A 62 5.98 -8.05 -2.03
C GLY A 62 5.31 -6.82 -2.63
N GLY A 63 6.09 -5.90 -3.23
CA GLY A 63 5.57 -4.71 -3.88
C GLY A 63 4.70 -5.00 -5.10
N GLU A 64 5.08 -5.97 -5.95
CA GLU A 64 4.26 -6.40 -7.10
C GLU A 64 2.94 -7.02 -6.63
N LEU A 65 2.99 -7.87 -5.60
CA LEU A 65 1.80 -8.48 -5.02
C LEU A 65 0.88 -7.41 -4.41
N ALA A 66 1.43 -6.49 -3.62
CA ALA A 66 0.66 -5.42 -2.97
C ALA A 66 -0.02 -4.51 -4.01
N ARG A 67 0.68 -4.13 -5.09
CA ARG A 67 0.10 -3.33 -6.19
C ARG A 67 -0.96 -4.12 -6.97
N THR A 68 -0.77 -5.42 -7.15
CA THR A 68 -1.79 -6.28 -7.78
C THR A 68 -3.05 -6.36 -6.90
N MET A 69 -2.89 -6.49 -5.59
CA MET A 69 -4.01 -6.46 -4.66
C MET A 69 -4.71 -5.09 -4.64
N LEU A 70 -3.95 -3.98 -4.74
CA LEU A 70 -4.51 -2.64 -4.88
C LEU A 70 -5.33 -2.52 -6.17
N ALA A 71 -4.81 -2.98 -7.31
CA ALA A 71 -5.52 -2.98 -8.59
C ALA A 71 -6.82 -3.81 -8.53
N LEU A 72 -6.78 -4.99 -7.92
CA LEU A 72 -7.96 -5.83 -7.69
C LEU A 72 -9.01 -5.09 -6.84
N ARG A 73 -8.60 -4.41 -5.77
CA ARG A 73 -9.51 -3.65 -4.90
C ARG A 73 -10.15 -2.45 -5.60
N LEU A 74 -9.45 -1.82 -6.53
CA LEU A 74 -10.02 -0.73 -7.34
C LEU A 74 -11.14 -1.21 -8.26
N VAL A 75 -11.01 -2.41 -8.80
CA VAL A 75 -12.02 -3.03 -9.69
C VAL A 75 -13.21 -3.59 -8.90
N LEU A 76 -12.96 -4.19 -7.74
CA LEU A 76 -14.00 -4.81 -6.92
C LEU A 76 -14.78 -3.74 -6.14
N THR A 77 -16.11 -3.79 -6.23
CA THR A 77 -17.00 -2.82 -5.57
C THR A 77 -17.30 -3.16 -4.13
N GLN A 78 -17.16 -4.43 -3.74
CA GLN A 78 -17.40 -4.92 -2.39
C GLN A 78 -16.08 -5.37 -1.75
N GLY A 79 -15.95 -5.17 -0.44
CA GLY A 79 -14.76 -5.54 0.30
C GLY A 79 -14.90 -5.25 1.80
N PRO A 80 -13.88 -5.59 2.60
CA PRO A 80 -13.84 -5.25 4.01
C PRO A 80 -13.84 -3.73 4.21
N SER A 81 -14.37 -3.28 5.34
CA SER A 81 -14.40 -1.86 5.69
C SER A 81 -13.02 -1.25 5.86
N THR A 82 -12.04 -2.05 6.28
CA THR A 82 -10.65 -1.64 6.48
C THR A 82 -9.71 -2.47 5.61
N LEU A 83 -8.80 -1.79 4.93
CA LEU A 83 -7.75 -2.35 4.09
C LEU A 83 -6.38 -1.91 4.62
N VAL A 84 -5.45 -2.85 4.69
CA VAL A 84 -4.06 -2.59 5.09
C VAL A 84 -3.15 -2.90 3.92
N PHE A 85 -2.30 -1.95 3.54
CA PHE A 85 -1.27 -2.12 2.53
C PHE A 85 0.10 -1.90 3.15
N ASP A 86 0.94 -2.91 3.01
CA ASP A 86 2.34 -2.87 3.34
C ASP A 86 3.17 -3.11 2.07
N GLU A 87 4.33 -2.48 1.98
CA GLU A 87 5.25 -2.57 0.84
C GLU A 87 4.66 -2.18 -0.54
N VAL A 88 3.50 -1.52 -0.59
CA VAL A 88 2.83 -1.16 -1.86
C VAL A 88 3.68 -0.21 -2.71
N ASP A 89 4.58 0.52 -2.08
CA ASP A 89 5.53 1.48 -2.65
C ASP A 89 6.96 0.92 -2.82
N ALA A 90 7.17 -0.38 -2.54
CA ALA A 90 8.49 -0.99 -2.71
C ALA A 90 8.94 -0.98 -4.17
N GLY A 91 10.16 -0.49 -4.40
CA GLY A 91 10.81 -0.44 -5.72
C GLY A 91 10.24 0.59 -6.69
N ILE A 92 9.47 1.56 -6.20
CA ILE A 92 8.96 2.68 -7.02
C ILE A 92 9.36 4.03 -6.44
N GLY A 93 9.22 5.08 -7.27
CA GLY A 93 9.46 6.47 -6.90
C GLY A 93 8.87 7.41 -7.94
N GLY A 94 9.07 8.71 -7.79
CA GLY A 94 8.64 9.71 -8.76
C GLY A 94 7.15 9.63 -9.13
N GLU A 95 6.86 9.61 -10.42
CA GLU A 95 5.49 9.57 -10.95
C GLU A 95 4.71 8.31 -10.53
N ALA A 96 5.39 7.16 -10.45
CA ALA A 96 4.78 5.92 -10.01
C ALA A 96 4.28 6.00 -8.56
N ALA A 97 5.04 6.65 -7.67
CA ALA A 97 4.62 6.90 -6.29
C ALA A 97 3.37 7.79 -6.23
N VAL A 98 3.29 8.81 -7.10
CA VAL A 98 2.11 9.69 -7.20
C VAL A 98 0.89 8.91 -7.70
N ALA A 99 1.07 8.01 -8.66
CA ALA A 99 -0.01 7.16 -9.18
C ALA A 99 -0.54 6.19 -8.11
N VAL A 100 0.35 5.53 -7.36
CA VAL A 100 -0.02 4.66 -6.23
C VAL A 100 -0.74 5.46 -5.14
N ALA A 101 -0.23 6.65 -4.79
CA ALA A 101 -0.88 7.54 -3.84
C ALA A 101 -2.31 7.92 -4.27
N GLY A 102 -2.51 8.24 -5.56
CA GLY A 102 -3.82 8.52 -6.13
C GLY A 102 -4.77 7.33 -6.06
N ALA A 103 -4.29 6.13 -6.37
CA ALA A 103 -5.06 4.90 -6.29
C ALA A 103 -5.50 4.56 -4.86
N LEU A 104 -4.60 4.69 -3.88
CA LEU A 104 -4.91 4.54 -2.46
C LEU A 104 -5.92 5.59 -2.00
N ALA A 105 -5.76 6.84 -2.47
CA ALA A 105 -6.70 7.91 -2.22
C ALA A 105 -8.11 7.59 -2.75
N GLN A 106 -8.21 7.06 -3.96
CA GLN A 106 -9.47 6.63 -4.56
C GLN A 106 -10.13 5.51 -3.72
N LEU A 107 -9.35 4.53 -3.28
CA LEU A 107 -9.85 3.47 -2.41
C LEU A 107 -10.37 4.01 -1.07
N GLY A 108 -9.69 5.00 -0.51
CA GLY A 108 -10.04 5.68 0.73
C GLY A 108 -11.38 6.42 0.71
N HIS A 109 -12.04 6.56 -0.44
CA HIS A 109 -13.42 7.08 -0.50
C HIS A 109 -14.47 6.07 -0.05
N ARG A 110 -14.14 4.78 -0.10
CA ARG A 110 -15.09 3.69 0.21
C ARG A 110 -14.63 2.81 1.38
N HIS A 111 -13.35 2.85 1.71
CA HIS A 111 -12.74 2.00 2.74
C HIS A 111 -11.87 2.85 3.67
N GLN A 112 -11.72 2.42 4.91
CA GLN A 112 -10.58 2.86 5.71
C GLN A 112 -9.33 2.20 5.14
N VAL A 113 -8.35 3.02 4.76
CA VAL A 113 -7.11 2.53 4.16
C VAL A 113 -5.94 2.88 5.07
N LEU A 114 -5.26 1.85 5.58
CA LEU A 114 -4.03 1.96 6.35
C LEU A 114 -2.86 1.60 5.42
N VAL A 115 -1.84 2.45 5.39
CA VAL A 115 -0.68 2.24 4.50
C VAL A 115 0.59 2.41 5.30
N VAL A 116 1.47 1.42 5.22
CA VAL A 116 2.86 1.55 5.66
C VAL A 116 3.68 1.99 4.45
N THR A 117 4.36 3.14 4.56
CA THR A 117 5.10 3.74 3.44
C THR A 117 6.35 4.46 3.92
N HIS A 118 7.35 4.47 3.06
CA HIS A 118 8.56 5.27 3.20
C HIS A 118 8.59 6.44 2.20
N LEU A 119 7.61 6.54 1.29
CA LEU A 119 7.55 7.58 0.27
C LEU A 119 6.71 8.78 0.71
N ALA A 120 7.32 9.96 0.65
CA ALA A 120 6.68 11.23 0.97
C ALA A 120 5.41 11.49 0.13
N GLN A 121 5.41 11.10 -1.15
CA GLN A 121 4.28 11.26 -2.07
C GLN A 121 3.04 10.47 -1.59
N VAL A 122 3.26 9.26 -1.07
CA VAL A 122 2.20 8.42 -0.54
C VAL A 122 1.71 8.97 0.80
N ALA A 123 2.63 9.34 1.69
CA ALA A 123 2.31 9.92 2.99
C ALA A 123 1.53 11.23 2.86
N ALA A 124 1.92 12.12 1.94
CA ALA A 124 1.24 13.39 1.71
C ALA A 124 -0.21 13.24 1.23
N ALA A 125 -0.54 12.14 0.54
CA ALA A 125 -1.89 11.88 0.05
C ALA A 125 -2.85 11.35 1.14
N ALA A 126 -2.37 11.01 2.32
CA ALA A 126 -3.18 10.53 3.41
C ALA A 126 -3.93 11.67 4.12
N HIS A 127 -5.07 11.38 4.75
CA HIS A 127 -5.78 12.34 5.59
C HIS A 127 -5.10 12.51 6.95
N ARG A 128 -4.55 11.43 7.50
CA ARG A 128 -3.87 11.39 8.79
C ARG A 128 -2.54 10.67 8.60
N GLN A 129 -1.53 11.13 9.31
CA GLN A 129 -0.19 10.55 9.27
C GLN A 129 0.25 10.18 10.68
N ILE A 130 0.72 8.97 10.84
CA ILE A 130 1.28 8.46 12.09
C ILE A 130 2.76 8.19 11.83
N ARG A 131 3.61 8.87 12.58
CA ARG A 131 5.05 8.59 12.58
C ARG A 131 5.35 7.49 13.57
N VAL A 132 6.09 6.50 13.12
CA VAL A 132 6.64 5.45 13.98
C VAL A 132 8.13 5.68 14.12
N SER A 133 8.62 5.84 15.34
CA SER A 133 10.03 6.03 15.67
C SER A 133 10.55 4.92 16.57
N LYS A 134 11.81 4.55 16.37
CA LYS A 134 12.51 3.59 17.24
C LYS A 134 13.55 4.32 18.08
N THR A 135 13.54 4.08 19.37
CA THR A 135 14.53 4.61 20.30
C THR A 135 15.19 3.48 21.07
N VAL A 136 16.51 3.48 21.12
CA VAL A 136 17.26 2.48 21.92
C VAL A 136 17.60 3.10 23.26
N LYS A 137 17.07 2.52 24.34
CA LYS A 137 17.42 2.89 25.73
C LYS A 137 17.86 1.64 26.48
N SER A 138 18.99 1.71 27.16
CA SER A 138 19.52 0.60 28.00
C SER A 138 19.53 -0.76 27.30
N LYS A 139 19.99 -0.83 26.03
CA LYS A 139 20.03 -2.04 25.19
C LYS A 139 18.65 -2.61 24.81
N GLN A 140 17.57 -1.87 25.05
CA GLN A 140 16.23 -2.25 24.62
C GLN A 140 15.74 -1.26 23.56
N THR A 141 15.04 -1.78 22.56
CA THR A 141 14.44 -0.98 21.50
C THR A 141 12.98 -0.73 21.84
N PHE A 142 12.59 0.54 21.85
CA PHE A 142 11.22 0.98 22.04
C PHE A 142 10.72 1.55 20.71
N ALA A 143 9.52 1.14 20.32
CA ALA A 143 8.80 1.76 19.21
C ALA A 143 7.73 2.67 19.76
N GLU A 144 7.65 3.89 19.23
CA GLU A 144 6.64 4.87 19.58
C GLU A 144 5.91 5.31 18.32
N ALA A 145 4.58 5.36 18.39
CA ALA A 145 3.72 5.82 17.33
C ALA A 145 3.03 7.12 17.75
N SER A 146 3.16 8.16 16.95
CA SER A 146 2.56 9.47 17.22
C SER A 146 1.84 10.00 15.99
N GLU A 147 0.61 10.46 16.15
CA GLU A 147 -0.11 11.17 15.11
C GLU A 147 0.50 12.56 14.92
N LEU A 148 0.72 12.93 13.66
CA LEU A 148 1.28 14.21 13.27
C LEU A 148 0.18 15.17 12.83
N ALA A 149 0.20 16.39 13.35
CA ALA A 149 -0.66 17.47 12.94
C ALA A 149 0.15 18.54 12.17
N ASP A 150 -0.51 19.17 11.22
CA ASP A 150 -0.09 20.36 10.47
C ASP A 150 1.43 20.54 10.30
N LEU A 151 2.08 21.37 11.13
CA LEU A 151 3.50 21.72 10.99
C LEU A 151 4.43 20.52 11.21
N ASP A 152 4.10 19.64 12.15
CA ASP A 152 4.88 18.42 12.39
C ASP A 152 4.81 17.49 11.17
N ARG A 153 3.68 17.48 10.50
CA ARG A 153 3.48 16.71 9.26
C ARG A 153 4.32 17.26 8.12
N VAL A 154 4.40 18.59 7.96
CA VAL A 154 5.31 19.23 6.97
C VAL A 154 6.75 18.82 7.24
N GLY A 155 7.19 18.90 8.50
CA GLY A 155 8.53 18.51 8.90
C GLY A 155 8.85 17.04 8.61
N GLU A 156 7.92 16.13 8.88
CA GLU A 156 8.11 14.70 8.60
C GLU A 156 8.16 14.41 7.09
N ILE A 157 7.28 15.01 6.29
CA ILE A 157 7.31 14.88 4.82
C ILE A 157 8.65 15.41 4.27
N ALA A 158 9.13 16.55 4.77
CA ALA A 158 10.43 17.09 4.38
C ALA A 158 11.59 16.14 4.75
N ARG A 159 11.55 15.55 5.96
CA ARG A 159 12.51 14.53 6.39
C ARG A 159 12.50 13.29 5.48
N MET A 160 11.31 12.83 5.07
CA MET A 160 11.15 11.71 4.14
C MET A 160 11.72 12.02 2.75
N LEU A 161 11.62 13.28 2.29
CA LEU A 161 12.18 13.74 1.01
C LEU A 161 13.69 13.84 1.01
N SER A 162 14.29 14.35 2.11
CA SER A 162 15.73 14.59 2.22
C SER A 162 16.52 13.39 2.74
N GLY A 163 15.85 12.38 3.28
CA GLY A 163 16.49 11.23 3.92
C GLY A 163 17.19 11.54 5.25
N GLY A 164 17.02 12.77 5.78
CA GLY A 164 17.72 13.21 6.99
C GLY A 164 17.13 14.48 7.61
N MET A 165 17.97 15.45 7.96
CA MET A 165 17.50 16.75 8.45
C MET A 165 16.81 17.52 7.32
N ALA A 166 15.66 18.12 7.63
CA ALA A 166 14.89 18.88 6.68
C ALA A 166 15.60 20.21 6.35
N GLU A 167 16.03 20.34 5.11
CA GLU A 167 16.53 21.63 4.55
C GLU A 167 15.34 22.50 4.14
N GLU A 168 15.54 23.80 4.02
CA GLU A 168 14.49 24.77 3.66
C GLU A 168 13.81 24.42 2.33
N ALA A 169 14.57 23.97 1.34
CA ALA A 169 14.04 23.52 0.07
C ALA A 169 13.11 22.30 0.21
N ALA A 170 13.44 21.36 1.11
CA ALA A 170 12.60 20.20 1.39
C ALA A 170 11.31 20.58 2.11
N LEU A 171 11.34 21.57 3.01
CA LEU A 171 10.16 22.11 3.69
C LEU A 171 9.19 22.79 2.72
N ASN A 172 9.72 23.60 1.80
CA ASN A 172 8.93 24.24 0.75
C ASN A 172 8.25 23.21 -0.15
N TYR A 173 9.00 22.22 -0.61
CA TYR A 173 8.46 21.14 -1.46
C TYR A 173 7.46 20.27 -0.71
N ALA A 174 7.69 19.96 0.58
CA ALA A 174 6.74 19.24 1.41
C ALA A 174 5.41 19.99 1.55
N SER A 175 5.46 21.31 1.74
CA SER A 175 4.28 22.16 1.82
C SER A 175 3.49 22.16 0.51
N GLU A 176 4.16 22.25 -0.64
CA GLU A 176 3.53 22.18 -1.95
C GLU A 176 2.89 20.80 -2.20
N LEU A 177 3.59 19.72 -1.83
CA LEU A 177 3.10 18.35 -1.99
C LEU A 177 1.82 18.12 -1.18
N LEU A 178 1.77 18.60 0.06
CA LEU A 178 0.58 18.54 0.92
C LEU A 178 -0.59 19.35 0.36
N LYS A 179 -0.35 20.58 -0.13
CA LYS A 179 -1.36 21.41 -0.79
C LYS A 179 -1.93 20.71 -2.03
N ALA A 180 -1.07 20.25 -2.94
CA ALA A 180 -1.48 19.55 -4.15
C ALA A 180 -2.28 18.27 -3.86
N SER A 181 -2.05 17.62 -2.72
CA SER A 181 -2.81 16.44 -2.28
C SER A 181 -4.17 16.81 -1.71
N SER A 182 -4.28 17.93 -0.99
CA SER A 182 -5.55 18.42 -0.45
C SER A 182 -6.49 18.92 -1.56
N ASP A 183 -5.96 19.57 -2.59
CA ASP A 183 -6.75 20.07 -3.73
C ASP A 183 -7.32 18.91 -4.56
N ARG A 184 -6.57 17.87 -4.78
CA ARG A 184 -7.04 16.62 -5.41
C ARG A 184 -8.16 15.95 -4.60
N SER A 185 -8.08 15.99 -3.29
CA SER A 185 -9.10 15.46 -2.39
C SER A 185 -10.38 16.29 -2.39
N SER A 186 -10.29 17.62 -2.51
CA SER A 186 -11.42 18.52 -2.48
C SER A 186 -12.25 18.48 -3.78
N SER A 187 -11.62 18.33 -4.94
CA SER A 187 -12.30 18.18 -6.22
C SER A 187 -13.11 16.87 -6.31
N GLN A 188 -12.71 15.83 -5.59
CA GLN A 188 -13.39 14.54 -5.56
C GLN A 188 -14.43 14.39 -4.44
N ARG A 189 -14.52 15.34 -3.49
CA ARG A 189 -15.39 15.25 -2.30
C ARG A 189 -16.89 15.47 -2.54
N ARG A 190 -17.37 15.63 -3.76
CA ARG A 190 -18.80 15.88 -3.97
C ARG A 190 -19.72 14.69 -3.77
N THR A 191 -19.20 13.51 -3.45
CA THR A 191 -20.04 12.32 -3.24
C THR A 191 -19.32 11.31 -2.34
N SER A 192 -19.30 11.45 -1.04
CA SER A 192 -19.28 10.32 -0.09
C SER A 192 -18.83 10.67 1.33
N LEU A 193 -19.39 9.96 2.28
CA LEU A 193 -19.11 9.95 3.73
C LEU A 193 -17.60 9.79 4.04
N THR A 194 -17.15 10.54 5.03
CA THR A 194 -15.77 10.69 5.45
C THR A 194 -15.17 9.36 5.96
N THR A 195 -14.50 8.64 5.10
CA THR A 195 -13.67 7.49 5.52
C THR A 195 -12.23 7.99 5.66
N ALA A 196 -11.69 7.94 6.87
CA ALA A 196 -10.34 8.41 7.16
C ALA A 196 -9.29 7.49 6.51
N ARG A 197 -8.37 8.07 5.75
CA ARG A 197 -7.15 7.41 5.27
C ARG A 197 -6.05 7.69 6.28
N VAL A 198 -5.43 6.65 6.81
CA VAL A 198 -4.32 6.74 7.75
C VAL A 198 -3.06 6.24 7.07
N CYS A 199 -1.99 7.00 7.13
CA CYS A 199 -0.67 6.62 6.65
C CYS A 199 0.28 6.46 7.83
N LEU A 200 1.00 5.34 7.85
CA LEU A 200 2.09 5.07 8.78
C LEU A 200 3.41 5.38 8.08
N SER A 201 4.06 6.48 8.48
CA SER A 201 5.38 6.84 7.95
C SER A 201 6.48 6.28 8.86
N SER A 202 7.34 5.52 8.29
CA SER A 202 8.55 4.83 8.78
C SER A 202 8.40 3.31 8.80
N VAL A 203 9.34 2.65 8.17
CA VAL A 203 9.44 1.19 8.19
C VAL A 203 9.73 0.74 9.62
N VAL A 204 8.73 0.17 10.27
CA VAL A 204 8.95 -0.66 11.44
C VAL A 204 8.71 -2.09 11.00
N GLU A 205 9.77 -2.83 10.75
CA GLU A 205 9.69 -4.27 10.85
C GLU A 205 9.25 -4.60 12.28
N PHE A 206 8.01 -5.03 12.43
CA PHE A 206 7.57 -5.70 13.65
C PHE A 206 8.23 -7.10 13.69
N LEU A 207 9.50 -7.17 14.10
CA LEU A 207 10.02 -8.37 14.69
C LEU A 207 9.33 -8.51 16.05
N VAL A 208 8.20 -9.20 16.06
CA VAL A 208 7.68 -9.81 17.28
C VAL A 208 8.76 -10.77 17.74
N PRO A 209 9.37 -10.61 18.92
CA PRO A 209 10.25 -11.64 19.45
C PRO A 209 9.35 -12.87 19.64
N VAL A 210 9.61 -13.92 18.87
CA VAL A 210 9.07 -15.24 19.14
C VAL A 210 9.56 -15.58 20.55
N GLY A 211 8.62 -15.57 21.49
CA GLY A 211 8.91 -15.89 22.89
C GLY A 211 9.60 -17.26 22.93
N SER A 212 10.82 -17.27 23.43
CA SER A 212 11.50 -18.48 23.81
C SER A 212 10.59 -19.24 24.78
N ALA A 213 10.10 -20.38 24.33
CA ALA A 213 9.37 -21.29 25.19
C ALA A 213 10.20 -21.56 26.44
N PRO A 214 9.62 -21.59 27.64
CA PRO A 214 10.35 -21.90 28.85
C PRO A 214 10.86 -23.35 28.74
N HIS A 215 12.17 -23.47 28.84
CA HIS A 215 12.85 -24.75 29.02
C HIS A 215 12.22 -25.43 30.25
N ARG A 216 11.44 -26.47 30.04
CA ARG A 216 11.06 -27.38 31.13
C ARG A 216 12.28 -28.14 31.51
N ASP A 217 12.91 -27.68 32.58
CA ASP A 217 13.90 -28.44 33.30
C ASP A 217 13.21 -29.65 33.92
N GLY A 218 13.53 -30.83 33.40
CA GLY A 218 13.06 -32.12 33.88
C GLY A 218 14.14 -32.73 34.77
N SER A 219 14.15 -32.41 36.03
CA SER A 219 14.87 -33.22 37.04
C SER A 219 13.85 -33.98 37.88
N LYS A 220 13.77 -35.21 37.59
CA LYS A 220 13.82 -36.50 38.34
C LYS A 220 12.99 -37.56 37.64
#